data_0be01763b57ba8653f42cbd50f1f9cc8
#
_entry.id   0be01763b57ba8653f42cbd50f1f9cc8
#
_cell.length_a   1.000
_cell.length_b   1.000
_cell.length_c   1.000
_cell.angle_alpha   90.00
_cell.angle_beta   90.00
_cell.angle_gamma   90.00
#
_symmetry.space_group_name_H-M   'P 1'
#
loop_
_entity.id
_entity.type
_entity.pdbx_description
1 polymer ?
#
loop_
_entity_poly.entity_id
_entity_poly.type
_entity_poly.pdbx_seq_one_letter_code
_entity_poly.pdbx_strand_id
1 'polypeptide(L)'
;LTRAAWPALVDSGRGRIQVLVSMSGKRSKGSLAGYTASKFALMGLCQTMRNEGWENGIRVTAVCPGWVNTRMAAGVKTMPPEQMTQPEDLASLCAHLLTLPSAAVPFECAVNASLER
;
A
#
# COMPACT_ATOMS: atom_id res chain seq x y z
N LEU A 1 14.69 4.78 -5.33
CA LEU A 1 13.70 5.48 -6.16
C LEU A 1 13.12 6.70 -5.45
N THR A 2 12.48 6.56 -4.29
CA THR A 2 11.81 7.67 -3.57
C THR A 2 12.78 8.82 -3.25
N ARG A 3 13.99 8.50 -2.75
CA ARG A 3 15.01 9.52 -2.47
C ARG A 3 15.37 10.36 -3.70
N ALA A 4 15.49 9.73 -4.87
CA ALA A 4 15.80 10.44 -6.12
C ALA A 4 14.64 11.32 -6.60
N ALA A 5 13.39 10.93 -6.33
CA ALA A 5 12.20 11.69 -6.68
C ALA A 5 11.83 12.77 -5.65
N TRP A 6 12.45 12.77 -4.47
CA TRP A 6 12.07 13.64 -3.35
C TRP A 6 12.08 15.13 -3.69
N PRO A 7 13.12 15.70 -4.35
CA PRO A 7 13.11 17.10 -4.73
C PRO A 7 11.89 17.48 -5.60
N ALA A 8 11.59 16.66 -6.61
CA ALA A 8 10.45 16.92 -7.50
C ALA A 8 9.10 16.80 -6.77
N LEU A 9 8.99 15.91 -5.79
CA LEU A 9 7.79 15.79 -4.94
C LEU A 9 7.59 17.04 -4.08
N VAL A 10 8.68 17.58 -3.50
CA VAL A 10 8.67 18.83 -2.74
C VAL A 10 8.27 20.00 -3.64
N ASP A 11 8.93 20.15 -4.78
CA ASP A 11 8.70 21.25 -5.72
C ASP A 11 7.26 21.30 -6.24
N SER A 12 6.62 20.14 -6.34
CA SER A 12 5.21 20.05 -6.78
C SER A 12 4.22 20.66 -5.78
N GLY A 13 4.58 20.79 -4.50
CA GLY A 13 3.71 21.23 -3.41
C GLY A 13 2.53 20.29 -3.12
N ARG A 14 2.41 19.18 -3.88
CA ARG A 14 1.34 18.18 -3.76
C ARG A 14 1.82 16.76 -4.04
N GLY A 15 3.02 16.45 -3.61
CA GLY A 15 3.61 15.13 -3.82
C GLY A 15 2.71 13.99 -3.32
N ARG A 16 2.63 12.90 -4.09
CA ARG A 16 1.88 11.70 -3.73
C ARG A 16 2.78 10.49 -3.83
N ILE A 17 2.83 9.73 -2.75
CA ILE A 17 3.58 8.47 -2.67
C ILE A 17 2.59 7.38 -2.29
N GLN A 18 2.48 6.36 -3.12
CA GLN A 18 1.73 5.16 -2.80
C GLN A 18 2.67 3.98 -2.72
N VAL A 19 2.57 3.20 -1.67
CA VAL A 19 3.42 2.05 -1.43
C VAL A 19 2.54 0.81 -1.30
N LEU A 20 2.73 -0.17 -2.19
CA LEU A 20 2.04 -1.46 -2.10
C LEU A 20 2.70 -2.30 -0.99
N VAL A 21 2.11 -2.26 0.18
CA VAL A 21 2.58 -2.99 1.35
C VAL A 21 2.00 -4.42 1.37
N SER A 22 1.03 -4.68 2.17
CA SER A 22 0.24 -5.91 2.36
C SER A 22 -0.49 -5.84 3.69
N MET A 23 -1.53 -6.59 3.87
CA MET A 23 -2.09 -6.88 5.20
C MET A 23 -1.04 -7.51 6.14
N SER A 24 -0.02 -8.18 5.60
CA SER A 24 1.10 -8.71 6.38
C SER A 24 2.03 -7.62 6.96
N GLY A 25 1.87 -6.35 6.59
CA GLY A 25 2.49 -5.21 7.27
C GLY A 25 1.70 -4.70 8.48
N LYS A 26 0.50 -5.24 8.71
CA LYS A 26 -0.41 -4.86 9.81
C LYS A 26 -0.63 -6.02 10.79
N ARG A 27 -0.58 -7.23 10.32
CA ARG A 27 -0.74 -8.46 11.12
C ARG A 27 0.17 -9.56 10.59
N SER A 28 0.68 -10.39 11.48
CA SER A 28 1.50 -11.54 11.10
C SER A 28 0.62 -12.77 10.81
N LYS A 29 1.12 -13.63 9.93
CA LYS A 29 0.62 -15.01 9.74
C LYS A 29 1.77 -15.97 9.97
N GLY A 30 1.48 -17.16 10.45
CA GLY A 30 2.46 -18.22 10.61
C GLY A 30 3.17 -18.54 9.28
N SER A 31 4.36 -19.06 9.36
CA SER A 31 5.19 -19.49 8.21
C SER A 31 5.65 -18.38 7.25
N LEU A 32 5.41 -17.11 7.57
CA LEU A 32 5.74 -15.96 6.71
C LEU A 32 6.65 -14.94 7.40
N ALA A 33 7.54 -15.37 8.31
CA ALA A 33 8.33 -14.48 9.16
C ALA A 33 9.13 -13.43 8.35
N GLY A 34 9.91 -13.84 7.36
CA GLY A 34 10.70 -12.92 6.55
C GLY A 34 9.84 -11.95 5.74
N TYR A 35 8.77 -12.45 5.12
CA TYR A 35 7.82 -11.61 4.39
C TYR A 35 7.14 -10.59 5.33
N THR A 36 6.63 -11.05 6.46
CA THR A 36 6.01 -10.20 7.47
C THR A 36 6.98 -9.13 7.96
N ALA A 37 8.20 -9.50 8.35
CA ALA A 37 9.22 -8.55 8.79
C ALA A 37 9.49 -7.47 7.72
N SER A 38 9.62 -7.87 6.44
CA SER A 38 9.83 -6.93 5.33
C SER A 38 8.67 -5.95 5.16
N LYS A 39 7.42 -6.42 5.34
CA LYS A 39 6.22 -5.59 5.18
C LYS A 39 5.98 -4.66 6.37
N PHE A 40 6.31 -5.07 7.59
CA PHE A 40 6.33 -4.18 8.76
C PHE A 40 7.42 -3.10 8.62
N ALA A 41 8.61 -3.45 8.14
CA ALA A 41 9.66 -2.48 7.87
C ALA A 41 9.21 -1.45 6.82
N LEU A 42 8.49 -1.89 5.77
CA LEU A 42 7.94 -1.02 4.76
C LEU A 42 6.87 -0.06 5.30
N MET A 43 6.03 -0.51 6.25
CA MET A 43 5.09 0.37 6.98
C MET A 43 5.84 1.45 7.78
N GLY A 44 6.91 1.07 8.48
CA GLY A 44 7.76 2.04 9.19
C GLY A 44 8.35 3.08 8.24
N LEU A 45 8.82 2.65 7.06
CA LEU A 45 9.32 3.57 6.03
C LEU A 45 8.21 4.52 5.52
N CYS A 46 6.99 4.03 5.31
CA CYS A 46 5.84 4.88 4.94
C CYS A 46 5.59 5.95 6.00
N GLN A 47 5.65 5.59 7.28
CA GLN A 47 5.47 6.53 8.38
C GLN A 47 6.57 7.60 8.40
N THR A 48 7.83 7.20 8.19
CA THR A 48 8.97 8.11 8.10
C THR A 48 8.79 9.10 6.95
N MET A 49 8.53 8.60 5.75
CA MET A 49 8.28 9.45 4.57
C MET A 49 7.11 10.41 4.77
N ARG A 50 6.04 9.95 5.42
CA ARG A 50 4.90 10.80 5.76
C ARG A 50 5.31 11.95 6.67
N ASN A 51 6.05 11.66 7.73
CA ASN A 51 6.47 12.67 8.72
C ASN A 51 7.44 13.68 8.10
N GLU A 52 8.42 13.21 7.34
CA GLU A 52 9.40 14.08 6.68
C GLU A 52 8.80 14.97 5.58
N GLY A 53 7.81 14.45 4.85
CA GLY A 53 7.22 15.16 3.71
C GLY A 53 6.00 16.01 4.03
N TRP A 54 5.48 15.95 5.27
CA TRP A 54 4.19 16.55 5.61
C TRP A 54 4.10 18.04 5.34
N GLU A 55 5.09 18.81 5.84
CA GLU A 55 5.14 20.26 5.68
C GLU A 55 5.43 20.68 4.22
N ASN A 56 6.00 19.78 3.42
CA ASN A 56 6.24 20.00 1.99
C ASN A 56 5.06 19.59 1.09
N GLY A 57 3.88 19.36 1.67
CA GLY A 57 2.70 18.96 0.91
C GLY A 57 2.71 17.51 0.39
N ILE A 58 3.69 16.71 0.76
CA ILE A 58 3.77 15.29 0.38
C ILE A 58 2.80 14.48 1.24
N ARG A 59 2.00 13.63 0.60
CA ARG A 59 1.12 12.67 1.27
C ARG A 59 1.49 11.26 0.86
N VAL A 60 1.54 10.38 1.85
CA VAL A 60 1.94 8.98 1.67
C VAL A 60 0.76 8.09 2.00
N THR A 61 0.47 7.13 1.14
CA THR A 61 -0.54 6.10 1.37
C THR A 61 0.11 4.71 1.32
N ALA A 62 0.03 3.99 2.42
CA ALA A 62 0.35 2.57 2.48
C ALA A 62 -0.88 1.76 2.04
N VAL A 63 -0.85 1.22 0.85
CA VAL A 63 -1.90 0.34 0.33
C VAL A 63 -1.61 -1.08 0.80
N CYS A 64 -2.52 -1.63 1.60
CA CYS A 64 -2.34 -2.91 2.30
C CYS A 64 -3.35 -3.95 1.79
N PRO A 65 -3.14 -4.54 0.60
CA PRO A 65 -4.02 -5.58 0.11
C PRO A 65 -3.82 -6.89 0.88
N GLY A 66 -4.91 -7.66 0.96
CA GLY A 66 -4.91 -9.06 1.33
C GLY A 66 -4.53 -9.94 0.14
N TRP A 67 -5.37 -10.93 -0.17
CA TRP A 67 -5.18 -11.79 -1.34
C TRP A 67 -5.55 -11.06 -2.63
N VAL A 68 -4.59 -10.94 -3.52
CA VAL A 68 -4.78 -10.39 -4.87
C VAL A 68 -4.55 -11.50 -5.89
N ASN A 69 -5.44 -11.60 -6.88
CA ASN A 69 -5.37 -12.60 -7.95
C ASN A 69 -4.17 -12.33 -8.86
N THR A 70 -3.02 -12.81 -8.48
CA THR A 70 -1.75 -12.64 -9.20
C THR A 70 -0.99 -13.96 -9.23
N ARG A 71 0.06 -14.04 -10.04
CA ARG A 71 0.96 -15.19 -10.05
C ARG A 71 1.53 -15.51 -8.66
N MET A 72 1.72 -14.53 -7.80
CA MET A 72 2.19 -14.75 -6.43
C MET A 72 1.17 -15.54 -5.59
N ALA A 73 -0.11 -15.39 -5.84
CA ALA A 73 -1.19 -16.09 -5.16
C ALA A 73 -1.57 -17.41 -5.87
N ALA A 74 -0.93 -17.74 -6.98
CA ALA A 74 -1.19 -19.00 -7.69
C ALA A 74 -0.87 -20.20 -6.77
N GLY A 75 -1.83 -21.12 -6.63
CA GLY A 75 -1.69 -22.28 -5.74
C GLY A 75 -2.23 -22.09 -4.33
N VAL A 76 -2.72 -20.92 -3.96
CA VAL A 76 -3.49 -20.71 -2.73
C VAL A 76 -4.80 -21.49 -2.83
N LYS A 77 -4.99 -22.46 -1.94
CA LYS A 77 -6.19 -23.35 -1.96
C LYS A 77 -7.34 -22.84 -1.10
N THR A 78 -7.06 -21.89 -0.21
CA THR A 78 -8.03 -21.41 0.78
C THR A 78 -8.92 -20.28 0.26
N MET A 79 -8.62 -19.76 -0.93
CA MET A 79 -9.37 -18.68 -1.54
C MET A 79 -9.36 -18.82 -3.06
N PRO A 80 -10.53 -19.02 -3.69
CA PRO A 80 -10.64 -19.06 -5.15
C PRO A 80 -10.22 -17.74 -5.79
N PRO A 81 -9.60 -17.74 -6.97
CA PRO A 81 -9.14 -16.52 -7.66
C PRO A 81 -10.22 -15.46 -7.86
N GLU A 82 -11.46 -15.88 -8.14
CA GLU A 82 -12.61 -15.00 -8.35
C GLU A 82 -13.10 -14.30 -7.05
N GLN A 83 -12.66 -14.77 -5.89
CA GLN A 83 -12.95 -14.16 -4.59
C GLN A 83 -11.78 -13.31 -4.04
N MET A 84 -10.64 -13.34 -4.73
CA MET A 84 -9.53 -12.46 -4.46
C MET A 84 -9.82 -11.06 -5.02
N THR A 85 -9.16 -10.04 -4.48
CA THR A 85 -9.12 -8.71 -5.10
C THR A 85 -8.48 -8.83 -6.49
N GLN A 86 -9.08 -8.23 -7.51
CA GLN A 86 -8.48 -8.24 -8.83
C GLN A 86 -7.43 -7.12 -8.95
N PRO A 87 -6.32 -7.32 -9.68
CA PRO A 87 -5.29 -6.29 -9.86
C PRO A 87 -5.86 -4.98 -10.43
N GLU A 88 -6.83 -5.07 -11.34
CA GLU A 88 -7.48 -3.93 -11.99
C GLU A 88 -8.29 -3.09 -11.00
N ASP A 89 -8.97 -3.73 -10.05
CA ASP A 89 -9.72 -3.05 -8.99
C ASP A 89 -8.77 -2.31 -8.06
N LEU A 90 -7.65 -2.94 -7.69
CA LEU A 90 -6.62 -2.31 -6.87
C LEU A 90 -5.96 -1.13 -7.60
N ALA A 91 -5.69 -1.28 -8.88
CA ALA A 91 -5.14 -0.19 -9.70
C ALA A 91 -6.11 0.99 -9.81
N SER A 92 -7.40 0.73 -9.99
CA SER A 92 -8.46 1.76 -10.01
C SER A 92 -8.54 2.51 -8.69
N LEU A 93 -8.46 1.80 -7.57
CA LEU A 93 -8.40 2.40 -6.23
C LEU A 93 -7.15 3.30 -6.10
N CYS A 94 -5.98 2.80 -6.48
CA CYS A 94 -4.74 3.58 -6.45
C CYS A 94 -4.83 4.85 -7.30
N ALA A 95 -5.39 4.75 -8.50
CA ALA A 95 -5.60 5.91 -9.37
C ALA A 95 -6.55 6.94 -8.72
N HIS A 96 -7.65 6.48 -8.12
CA HIS A 96 -8.58 7.37 -7.41
C HIS A 96 -7.91 8.11 -6.23
N LEU A 97 -7.10 7.42 -5.43
CA LEU A 97 -6.39 8.02 -4.30
C LEU A 97 -5.47 9.17 -4.71
N LEU A 98 -4.94 9.16 -5.95
CA LEU A 98 -4.11 10.26 -6.48
C LEU A 98 -4.92 11.53 -6.76
N THR A 99 -6.24 11.42 -6.97
CA THR A 99 -7.12 12.56 -7.25
C THR A 99 -7.57 13.30 -6.01
N LEU A 100 -7.42 12.69 -4.82
CA LEU A 100 -7.92 13.25 -3.57
C LEU A 100 -7.17 14.54 -3.18
N PRO A 101 -7.87 15.53 -2.58
CA PRO A 101 -7.23 16.70 -2.00
C PRO A 101 -6.34 16.28 -0.82
N SER A 102 -5.29 17.06 -0.54
CA SER A 102 -4.29 16.75 0.50
C SER A 102 -4.90 16.48 1.88
N ALA A 103 -6.03 17.10 2.20
CA ALA A 103 -6.73 16.90 3.48
C ALA A 103 -7.48 15.56 3.57
N ALA A 104 -7.72 14.88 2.44
CA ALA A 104 -8.50 13.64 2.38
C ALA A 104 -7.66 12.42 1.99
N VAL A 105 -6.34 12.55 1.82
CA VAL A 105 -5.47 11.41 1.47
C VAL A 105 -5.30 10.51 2.68
N PRO A 106 -5.76 9.25 2.62
CA PRO A 106 -5.59 8.31 3.72
C PRO A 106 -4.12 7.90 3.86
N PHE A 107 -3.64 7.75 5.09
CA PHE A 107 -2.31 7.18 5.33
C PHE A 107 -2.28 5.67 5.07
N GLU A 108 -3.32 4.96 5.47
CA GLU A 108 -3.46 3.53 5.27
C GLU A 108 -4.74 3.21 4.51
N CYS A 109 -4.62 2.31 3.55
CA CYS A 109 -5.73 1.78 2.80
C CYS A 109 -5.66 0.24 2.81
N ALA A 110 -6.42 -0.38 3.71
CA ALA A 110 -6.53 -1.83 3.81
C ALA A 110 -7.60 -2.34 2.83
N VAL A 111 -7.26 -3.32 2.02
CA VAL A 111 -8.16 -3.95 1.05
C VAL A 111 -8.17 -5.44 1.30
N ASN A 112 -9.28 -5.96 1.80
CA ASN A 112 -9.47 -7.39 2.04
C ASN A 112 -10.18 -8.04 0.86
N ALA A 113 -9.76 -9.26 0.51
CA ALA A 113 -10.54 -10.11 -0.36
C ALA A 113 -11.85 -10.57 0.33
N SER A 114 -12.81 -11.04 -0.46
CA SER A 114 -14.19 -11.32 0.01
C SER A 114 -14.28 -12.23 1.25
N LEU A 115 -13.39 -13.20 1.38
CA LEU A 115 -13.37 -14.14 2.51
C LEU A 115 -12.32 -13.78 3.59
N GLU A 116 -11.63 -12.68 3.47
CA GLU A 116 -10.63 -12.22 4.45
C GLU A 116 -11.30 -11.34 5.52
N ARG A 117 -11.23 -11.79 6.76
CA ARG A 117 -11.74 -11.04 7.93
C ARG A 117 -10.60 -10.57 8.81
#